data_555887f34991ae64e459094c64e73204
#
_entry.id   555887f34991ae64e459094c64e73204
#
_cell.length_a   1.000
_cell.length_b   1.000
_cell.length_c   1.000
_cell.angle_alpha   90.00
_cell.angle_beta   90.00
_cell.angle_gamma   90.00
#
_symmetry.space_group_name_H-M   'P 1'
#
loop_
_entity.id
_entity.type
_entity.pdbx_description
1 polymer ?
#
loop_
_entity_poly.entity_id
_entity_poly.type
_entity_poly.pdbx_seq_one_letter_code
_entity_poly.pdbx_strand_id
1 'polypeptide(L)'
;MIEEKMLLLLRQGRVSKWFSGIGQEAIAVGATLALRTDEYILPLHRNLGVFTSRNIPLWKLVAQWQGKATGFTNGRDRSFHFGTQDYMIVGMISHLGPQLAVADGIALASKLDKSGKVTLVFSGEGGTSEGDFHEALNVAAVWNLPVIFVVENNGYALSTPPTEQFRCESIAEKAQGYGIEGMTIDGNDFVGVHSTISKLAESIRKKPRPVLVECMTFRMRGHEEASGIKYVPKKLLAEWAKRDPIARYERYLLKKKLLSRKEMSAVRAELQGEIETHVEQAFAEPEVEPSIERELGDVYAPTPELSSESSGELATMRFIDAISDGLREGMRRHGDLVLMGQDIADYGGVFKVTDGFMKEFGKERVRNTPLCESAILGSALGLSIAGRRSMVEMQFADFVSSGFTQVVNNLAKSHYRWGQSANVVVRMPTGAGTGAGPFHSQSNEAWFTHTPGLKVAYPSIPSDAKGLLMTALEDPNPVMFFEHKGLYRSVSGEVPKGTYFVPFGKARLHREGEQIALITYGAGVHWANAIAEEHPEWSIAILDLRTLVPLDYESIDELVKRIGRVVVFHEDTLFGGIGGEIAAYIGESLFEHLDAPVSRVASIDTPVPFCGVLESQFLARSRLEEALARIVRY
;
A
#
# COMPACT_ATOMS: atom_id res chain seq x y z
N MET A 1 -11.85 30.39 -12.24
CA MET A 1 -13.29 30.43 -11.92
C MET A 1 -13.67 29.39 -10.85
N ILE A 2 -13.52 28.06 -11.05
CA ILE A 2 -13.78 27.06 -9.98
C ILE A 2 -12.95 27.37 -8.73
N GLU A 3 -11.65 27.57 -8.88
CA GLU A 3 -10.73 27.93 -7.79
C GLU A 3 -11.18 29.16 -7.01
N GLU A 4 -11.59 30.22 -7.71
CA GLU A 4 -12.08 31.45 -7.09
C GLU A 4 -13.38 31.20 -6.31
N LYS A 5 -14.30 30.40 -6.87
CA LYS A 5 -15.52 29.98 -6.16
C LYS A 5 -15.20 29.19 -4.90
N MET A 6 -14.25 28.25 -4.98
CA MET A 6 -13.82 27.44 -3.84
C MET A 6 -13.15 28.28 -2.74
N LEU A 7 -12.36 29.30 -3.10
CA LEU A 7 -11.79 30.25 -2.15
C LEU A 7 -12.86 31.09 -1.42
N LEU A 8 -13.93 31.44 -2.13
CA LEU A 8 -15.07 32.10 -1.51
C LEU A 8 -15.79 31.18 -0.51
N LEU A 9 -16.06 29.95 -0.91
CA LEU A 9 -16.70 28.93 -0.05
C LEU A 9 -15.83 28.59 1.17
N LEU A 10 -14.51 28.55 1.02
CA LEU A 10 -13.56 28.38 2.13
C LEU A 10 -13.67 29.50 3.15
N ARG A 11 -13.72 30.77 2.69
CA ARG A 11 -13.89 31.96 3.57
C ARG A 11 -15.25 31.97 4.28
N GLN A 12 -16.25 31.33 3.69
CA GLN A 12 -17.58 31.15 4.29
C GLN A 12 -17.66 29.95 5.24
N GLY A 13 -16.57 29.19 5.42
CA GLY A 13 -16.54 27.98 6.22
C GLY A 13 -17.30 26.79 5.62
N ARG A 14 -17.69 26.87 4.35
CA ARG A 14 -18.46 25.83 3.63
C ARG A 14 -17.58 24.75 3.01
N VAL A 15 -16.26 24.95 2.99
CA VAL A 15 -15.22 23.97 2.62
C VAL A 15 -14.09 24.12 3.63
N SER A 16 -13.53 23.01 4.11
CA SER A 16 -12.59 23.05 5.22
C SER A 16 -11.15 23.35 4.81
N LYS A 17 -10.71 22.86 3.66
CA LYS A 17 -9.32 22.99 3.16
C LYS A 17 -9.29 23.10 1.65
N TRP A 18 -8.37 23.93 1.14
CA TRP A 18 -8.15 24.07 -0.28
C TRP A 18 -6.68 24.26 -0.63
N PHE A 19 -6.21 23.48 -1.59
CA PHE A 19 -4.87 23.56 -2.16
C PHE A 19 -4.99 24.12 -3.58
N SER A 20 -4.78 25.41 -3.73
CA SER A 20 -5.00 26.07 -5.02
C SER A 20 -3.94 25.71 -6.06
N GLY A 21 -4.39 25.44 -7.27
CA GLY A 21 -3.58 25.25 -8.48
C GLY A 21 -3.42 26.52 -9.32
N ILE A 22 -3.88 27.69 -8.82
CA ILE A 22 -3.79 28.96 -9.56
C ILE A 22 -2.34 29.25 -9.94
N GLY A 23 -2.09 29.47 -11.22
CA GLY A 23 -0.78 29.71 -11.81
C GLY A 23 -0.12 28.47 -12.42
N GLN A 24 -0.67 27.26 -12.21
CA GLN A 24 -0.16 25.98 -12.69
C GLN A 24 -1.15 25.23 -13.60
N GLU A 25 -2.27 25.83 -13.96
CA GLU A 25 -3.38 25.17 -14.66
C GLU A 25 -2.96 24.53 -15.98
N ALA A 26 -2.02 25.14 -16.70
CA ALA A 26 -1.58 24.64 -18.01
C ALA A 26 -0.94 23.26 -17.94
N ILE A 27 -0.26 22.92 -16.83
CA ILE A 27 0.39 21.61 -16.67
C ILE A 27 -0.67 20.53 -16.52
N ALA A 28 -1.55 20.67 -15.52
CA ALA A 28 -2.56 19.66 -15.22
C ALA A 28 -3.50 19.41 -16.40
N VAL A 29 -4.00 20.48 -17.05
CA VAL A 29 -4.90 20.38 -18.20
C VAL A 29 -4.16 19.87 -19.44
N GLY A 30 -3.00 20.47 -19.76
CA GLY A 30 -2.25 20.12 -20.96
C GLY A 30 -1.73 18.68 -20.96
N ALA A 31 -1.22 18.21 -19.82
CA ALA A 31 -0.74 16.84 -19.68
C ALA A 31 -1.89 15.83 -19.72
N THR A 32 -3.03 16.12 -19.07
CA THR A 32 -4.18 15.21 -19.07
C THR A 32 -4.78 15.05 -20.44
N LEU A 33 -4.99 16.14 -21.18
CA LEU A 33 -5.55 16.12 -22.55
C LEU A 33 -4.62 15.46 -23.58
N ALA A 34 -3.32 15.34 -23.26
CA ALA A 34 -2.35 14.64 -24.11
C ALA A 34 -2.43 13.11 -24.01
N LEU A 35 -3.09 12.58 -22.97
CA LEU A 35 -3.29 11.16 -22.76
C LEU A 35 -4.65 10.68 -23.30
N ARG A 36 -4.74 9.36 -23.53
CA ARG A 36 -6.01 8.69 -23.80
C ARG A 36 -6.85 8.62 -22.53
N THR A 37 -8.16 8.52 -22.69
CA THR A 37 -9.09 8.45 -21.55
C THR A 37 -8.97 7.16 -20.76
N ASP A 38 -8.41 6.10 -21.35
CA ASP A 38 -8.18 4.79 -20.76
C ASP A 38 -6.74 4.60 -20.20
N GLU A 39 -5.97 5.68 -20.10
CA GLU A 39 -4.63 5.71 -19.50
C GLU A 39 -4.67 6.33 -18.10
N TYR A 40 -3.99 5.70 -17.15
CA TYR A 40 -4.00 6.15 -15.75
C TYR A 40 -3.19 7.42 -15.52
N ILE A 41 -3.75 8.26 -14.65
CA ILE A 41 -3.09 9.47 -14.14
C ILE A 41 -3.07 9.43 -12.61
N LEU A 42 -1.91 9.75 -12.04
CA LEU A 42 -1.70 9.89 -10.59
C LEU A 42 -1.46 11.38 -10.29
N PRO A 43 -2.50 12.14 -9.91
CA PRO A 43 -2.41 13.59 -9.70
C PRO A 43 -1.81 13.96 -8.35
N LEU A 44 -1.49 15.25 -8.19
CA LEU A 44 -1.25 15.88 -6.89
C LEU A 44 -2.51 16.55 -6.34
N HIS A 45 -2.43 16.94 -5.07
CA HIS A 45 -3.50 17.60 -4.31
C HIS A 45 -3.93 18.99 -4.84
N ARG A 46 -3.28 19.52 -5.88
CA ARG A 46 -3.62 20.82 -6.53
C ARG A 46 -3.94 20.70 -8.02
N ASN A 47 -3.97 19.48 -8.55
CA ASN A 47 -4.21 19.26 -9.98
C ASN A 47 -5.71 19.22 -10.33
N LEU A 48 -6.47 20.26 -9.97
CA LEU A 48 -7.89 20.38 -10.36
C LEU A 48 -8.11 20.11 -11.85
N GLY A 49 -7.18 20.58 -12.69
CA GLY A 49 -7.22 20.38 -14.14
C GLY A 49 -7.23 18.91 -14.59
N VAL A 50 -6.68 17.98 -13.83
CA VAL A 50 -6.76 16.54 -14.13
C VAL A 50 -8.20 16.07 -14.06
N PHE A 51 -8.90 16.39 -12.98
CA PHE A 51 -10.27 15.94 -12.72
C PHE A 51 -11.28 16.54 -13.70
N THR A 52 -11.15 17.83 -13.99
CA THR A 52 -12.02 18.52 -14.94
C THR A 52 -11.76 18.09 -16.40
N SER A 53 -10.50 17.82 -16.77
CA SER A 53 -10.14 17.34 -18.12
C SER A 53 -10.51 15.87 -18.37
N ARG A 54 -10.77 15.09 -17.30
CA ARG A 54 -11.38 13.77 -17.37
C ARG A 54 -12.90 13.81 -17.41
N ASN A 55 -13.50 15.01 -17.50
CA ASN A 55 -14.94 15.23 -17.56
C ASN A 55 -15.72 14.68 -16.35
N ILE A 56 -15.11 14.70 -15.17
CA ILE A 56 -15.83 14.40 -13.94
C ILE A 56 -16.88 15.47 -13.71
N PRO A 57 -18.16 15.13 -13.47
CA PRO A 57 -19.20 16.11 -13.22
C PRO A 57 -18.84 17.03 -12.04
N LEU A 58 -18.88 18.35 -12.27
CA LEU A 58 -18.42 19.33 -11.28
C LEU A 58 -19.21 19.23 -9.96
N TRP A 59 -20.53 18.93 -10.01
CA TRP A 59 -21.32 18.75 -8.79
C TRP A 59 -20.77 17.62 -7.92
N LYS A 60 -20.29 16.51 -8.53
CA LYS A 60 -19.73 15.37 -7.81
C LYS A 60 -18.36 15.69 -7.20
N LEU A 61 -17.54 16.51 -7.88
CA LEU A 61 -16.30 17.05 -7.31
C LEU A 61 -16.59 17.96 -6.11
N VAL A 62 -17.57 18.85 -6.24
CA VAL A 62 -17.97 19.76 -5.14
C VAL A 62 -18.54 18.95 -3.96
N ALA A 63 -19.35 17.92 -4.21
CA ALA A 63 -19.84 17.01 -3.19
C ALA A 63 -18.68 16.31 -2.44
N GLN A 64 -17.65 15.82 -3.18
CA GLN A 64 -16.44 15.28 -2.58
C GLN A 64 -15.71 16.32 -1.71
N TRP A 65 -15.58 17.55 -2.17
CA TRP A 65 -14.86 18.59 -1.43
C TRP A 65 -15.61 19.05 -0.17
N GLN A 66 -16.91 18.81 -0.11
CA GLN A 66 -17.77 19.07 1.05
C GLN A 66 -17.90 17.86 1.99
N GLY A 67 -17.41 16.68 1.60
CA GLY A 67 -17.55 15.44 2.36
C GLY A 67 -18.96 14.86 2.34
N LYS A 68 -19.74 15.10 1.26
CA LYS A 68 -21.09 14.55 1.10
C LYS A 68 -21.08 13.05 0.86
N ALA A 69 -22.21 12.39 1.14
CA ALA A 69 -22.40 10.95 0.93
C ALA A 69 -22.23 10.53 -0.54
N THR A 70 -22.56 11.39 -1.49
CA THR A 70 -22.43 11.15 -2.93
C THR A 70 -21.05 11.46 -3.50
N GLY A 71 -20.11 11.91 -2.64
CA GLY A 71 -18.69 12.07 -3.00
C GLY A 71 -18.02 10.72 -3.28
N PHE A 72 -16.80 10.75 -3.79
CA PHE A 72 -16.03 9.54 -4.15
C PHE A 72 -15.56 8.73 -2.94
N THR A 73 -15.55 9.33 -1.76
CA THR A 73 -14.98 8.72 -0.53
C THR A 73 -16.01 8.63 0.60
N ASN A 74 -17.29 8.89 0.36
CA ASN A 74 -18.31 8.92 1.40
C ASN A 74 -17.90 9.77 2.62
N GLY A 75 -17.21 10.90 2.38
CA GLY A 75 -16.69 11.79 3.42
C GLY A 75 -15.40 11.34 4.12
N ARG A 76 -14.83 10.18 3.77
CA ARG A 76 -13.66 9.60 4.45
C ARG A 76 -12.33 10.26 4.09
N ASP A 77 -12.25 10.94 2.95
CA ASP A 77 -11.04 11.64 2.55
C ASP A 77 -11.36 13.01 1.96
N ARG A 78 -10.35 13.86 1.96
CA ARG A 78 -10.51 15.27 1.64
C ARG A 78 -10.20 15.60 0.18
N SER A 79 -10.66 16.74 -0.28
CA SER A 79 -10.37 17.43 -1.55
C SER A 79 -10.00 16.48 -2.70
N PHE A 80 -8.70 16.38 -3.03
CA PHE A 80 -8.18 15.63 -4.17
C PHE A 80 -7.53 14.28 -3.77
N HIS A 81 -7.70 13.84 -2.52
CA HIS A 81 -7.14 12.60 -2.01
C HIS A 81 -8.04 11.40 -2.32
N PHE A 82 -8.57 11.31 -3.51
CA PHE A 82 -9.40 10.20 -3.95
C PHE A 82 -8.97 9.69 -5.32
N GLY A 83 -9.28 8.43 -5.59
CA GLY A 83 -9.16 7.82 -6.89
C GLY A 83 -10.51 7.43 -7.47
N THR A 84 -10.54 7.11 -8.74
CA THR A 84 -11.72 6.57 -9.40
C THR A 84 -11.30 5.83 -10.66
N GLN A 85 -11.68 4.56 -10.72
CA GLN A 85 -11.40 3.69 -11.88
C GLN A 85 -12.16 4.15 -13.13
N ASP A 86 -13.38 4.68 -12.96
CA ASP A 86 -14.21 5.15 -14.08
C ASP A 86 -13.52 6.25 -14.91
N TYR A 87 -12.65 7.01 -14.29
CA TYR A 87 -11.92 8.12 -14.92
C TYR A 87 -10.41 7.88 -15.01
N MET A 88 -9.95 6.67 -14.69
CA MET A 88 -8.52 6.30 -14.67
C MET A 88 -7.66 7.25 -13.83
N ILE A 89 -8.17 7.64 -12.66
CA ILE A 89 -7.47 8.48 -11.69
C ILE A 89 -7.17 7.66 -10.45
N VAL A 90 -5.89 7.63 -10.04
CA VAL A 90 -5.44 6.93 -8.84
C VAL A 90 -5.38 7.90 -7.66
N GLY A 91 -5.93 7.49 -6.52
CA GLY A 91 -5.96 8.30 -5.32
C GLY A 91 -4.57 8.47 -4.71
N MET A 92 -4.15 9.73 -4.55
CA MET A 92 -2.90 10.05 -3.87
C MET A 92 -3.01 9.90 -2.35
N ILE A 93 -1.88 9.77 -1.68
CA ILE A 93 -1.71 10.02 -0.26
C ILE A 93 -0.95 11.34 -0.05
N SER A 94 -0.89 11.84 1.20
CA SER A 94 -0.19 13.11 1.48
C SER A 94 1.33 13.03 1.35
N HIS A 95 1.91 11.83 1.36
CA HIS A 95 3.32 11.58 1.05
C HIS A 95 3.52 11.61 -0.47
N LEU A 96 4.45 12.39 -0.97
CA LEU A 96 4.54 12.70 -2.41
C LEU A 96 5.28 11.63 -3.22
N GLY A 97 6.32 11.02 -2.65
CA GLY A 97 7.14 10.02 -3.33
C GLY A 97 6.44 8.69 -3.61
N PRO A 98 5.72 8.09 -2.66
CA PRO A 98 5.16 6.73 -2.78
C PRO A 98 4.31 6.48 -4.01
N GLN A 99 3.56 7.47 -4.51
CA GLN A 99 2.74 7.31 -5.70
C GLN A 99 3.54 7.06 -7.00
N LEU A 100 4.81 7.42 -7.03
CA LEU A 100 5.68 7.22 -8.21
C LEU A 100 5.88 5.73 -8.44
N ALA A 101 6.15 4.95 -7.39
CA ALA A 101 6.27 3.51 -7.47
C ALA A 101 4.92 2.82 -7.81
N VAL A 102 3.79 3.38 -7.38
CA VAL A 102 2.46 2.89 -7.81
C VAL A 102 2.29 3.08 -9.31
N ALA A 103 2.73 4.21 -9.86
CA ALA A 103 2.74 4.43 -11.30
C ALA A 103 3.60 3.41 -12.06
N ASP A 104 4.74 3.01 -11.49
CA ASP A 104 5.60 1.95 -12.05
C ASP A 104 4.86 0.62 -12.16
N GLY A 105 4.11 0.25 -11.13
CA GLY A 105 3.31 -0.99 -11.15
C GLY A 105 2.22 -0.98 -12.22
N ILE A 106 1.52 0.14 -12.39
CA ILE A 106 0.52 0.32 -13.45
C ILE A 106 1.19 0.25 -14.84
N ALA A 107 2.31 0.93 -14.99
CA ALA A 107 3.10 0.89 -16.24
C ALA A 107 3.64 -0.52 -16.52
N LEU A 108 4.04 -1.26 -15.49
CA LEU A 108 4.45 -2.66 -15.62
C LEU A 108 3.29 -3.54 -16.11
N ALA A 109 2.09 -3.38 -15.56
CA ALA A 109 0.90 -4.08 -16.03
C ALA A 109 0.66 -3.80 -17.52
N SER A 110 0.70 -2.52 -17.93
CA SER A 110 0.57 -2.12 -19.33
C SER A 110 1.60 -2.79 -20.24
N LYS A 111 2.84 -2.89 -19.78
CA LYS A 111 3.91 -3.56 -20.52
C LYS A 111 3.70 -5.06 -20.63
N LEU A 112 3.30 -5.73 -19.54
CA LEU A 112 3.02 -7.17 -19.51
C LEU A 112 1.83 -7.53 -20.41
N ASP A 113 0.79 -6.70 -20.41
CA ASP A 113 -0.41 -6.85 -21.25
C ASP A 113 -0.19 -6.45 -22.71
N LYS A 114 0.95 -5.83 -23.00
CA LYS A 114 1.26 -5.25 -24.32
C LYS A 114 0.16 -4.30 -24.79
N SER A 115 -0.50 -3.60 -23.87
CA SER A 115 -1.65 -2.73 -24.13
C SER A 115 -1.28 -1.44 -24.87
N GLY A 116 0.01 -1.07 -24.87
CA GLY A 116 0.49 0.18 -25.45
C GLY A 116 -0.01 1.42 -24.72
N LYS A 117 -0.39 1.30 -23.43
CA LYS A 117 -0.83 2.41 -22.59
C LYS A 117 0.35 3.05 -21.85
N VAL A 118 0.24 4.35 -21.62
CA VAL A 118 1.21 5.15 -20.86
C VAL A 118 0.60 5.54 -19.52
N THR A 119 1.38 5.49 -18.47
CA THR A 119 1.01 6.01 -17.15
C THR A 119 1.64 7.39 -16.95
N LEU A 120 0.87 8.34 -16.42
CA LEU A 120 1.38 9.67 -16.09
C LEU A 120 1.25 9.91 -14.59
N VAL A 121 2.33 10.35 -13.97
CA VAL A 121 2.36 10.65 -12.54
C VAL A 121 2.95 12.02 -12.27
N PHE A 122 2.30 12.77 -11.38
CA PHE A 122 2.76 14.09 -10.96
C PHE A 122 3.53 14.02 -9.65
N SER A 123 4.53 14.89 -9.52
CA SER A 123 5.21 15.22 -8.26
C SER A 123 5.51 16.71 -8.21
N GLY A 124 5.78 17.24 -7.02
CA GLY A 124 6.35 18.57 -6.83
C GLY A 124 7.86 18.50 -6.69
N GLU A 125 8.56 19.64 -6.82
CA GLU A 125 10.02 19.72 -6.68
C GLU A 125 10.51 19.21 -5.31
N GLY A 126 9.77 19.44 -4.23
CA GLY A 126 10.09 18.92 -2.90
C GLY A 126 10.06 17.41 -2.82
N GLY A 127 9.11 16.76 -3.49
CA GLY A 127 9.00 15.31 -3.55
C GLY A 127 10.18 14.62 -4.23
N THR A 128 10.97 15.35 -5.03
CA THR A 128 12.17 14.80 -5.68
C THR A 128 13.36 14.59 -4.74
N SER A 129 13.19 14.95 -3.45
CA SER A 129 14.18 14.70 -2.40
C SER A 129 13.85 13.45 -1.57
N GLU A 130 12.66 12.88 -1.72
CA GLU A 130 12.25 11.65 -1.03
C GLU A 130 12.97 10.42 -1.63
N GLY A 131 13.29 9.42 -0.79
CA GLY A 131 13.88 8.15 -1.24
C GLY A 131 13.04 7.44 -2.29
N ASP A 132 11.72 7.45 -2.12
CA ASP A 132 10.74 6.87 -3.05
C ASP A 132 10.88 7.40 -4.48
N PHE A 133 11.22 8.70 -4.66
CA PHE A 133 11.47 9.27 -5.99
C PHE A 133 12.64 8.55 -6.67
N HIS A 134 13.72 8.34 -5.95
CA HIS A 134 14.94 7.72 -6.48
C HIS A 134 14.74 6.24 -6.80
N GLU A 135 14.04 5.53 -5.92
CA GLU A 135 13.71 4.13 -6.12
C GLU A 135 12.80 3.94 -7.35
N ALA A 136 11.73 4.72 -7.47
CA ALA A 136 10.78 4.62 -8.58
C ALA A 136 11.45 4.92 -9.94
N LEU A 137 12.21 6.01 -10.05
CA LEU A 137 12.89 6.32 -11.32
C LEU A 137 13.88 5.23 -11.73
N ASN A 138 14.60 4.66 -10.76
CA ASN A 138 15.53 3.56 -11.02
C ASN A 138 14.80 2.29 -11.48
N VAL A 139 13.72 1.90 -10.80
CA VAL A 139 12.89 0.75 -11.20
C VAL A 139 12.29 0.93 -12.58
N ALA A 140 11.71 2.10 -12.85
CA ALA A 140 11.18 2.44 -14.18
C ALA A 140 12.24 2.31 -15.29
N ALA A 141 13.46 2.78 -15.01
CA ALA A 141 14.60 2.69 -15.92
C ALA A 141 15.01 1.24 -16.20
N VAL A 142 15.25 0.46 -15.13
CA VAL A 142 15.67 -0.95 -15.23
C VAL A 142 14.66 -1.80 -15.97
N TRP A 143 13.37 -1.56 -15.73
CA TRP A 143 12.30 -2.31 -16.37
C TRP A 143 11.83 -1.69 -17.69
N ASN A 144 12.34 -0.53 -18.11
CA ASN A 144 11.89 0.20 -19.30
C ASN A 144 10.37 0.37 -19.32
N LEU A 145 9.83 1.01 -18.28
CA LEU A 145 8.40 1.16 -18.10
C LEU A 145 7.81 2.31 -18.92
N PRO A 146 6.58 2.17 -19.47
CA PRO A 146 5.91 3.23 -20.21
C PRO A 146 5.31 4.27 -19.25
N VAL A 147 6.14 5.07 -18.57
CA VAL A 147 5.73 6.07 -17.58
C VAL A 147 6.32 7.44 -17.86
N ILE A 148 5.53 8.50 -17.64
CA ILE A 148 5.96 9.89 -17.69
C ILE A 148 5.87 10.45 -16.27
N PHE A 149 7.01 10.80 -15.69
CA PHE A 149 7.11 11.51 -14.41
C PHE A 149 7.09 13.01 -14.70
N VAL A 150 6.06 13.71 -14.24
CA VAL A 150 5.92 15.17 -14.38
C VAL A 150 6.20 15.81 -13.05
N VAL A 151 7.23 16.65 -12.98
CA VAL A 151 7.55 17.43 -11.77
C VAL A 151 7.12 18.88 -11.97
N GLU A 152 6.16 19.32 -11.17
CA GLU A 152 5.74 20.72 -11.10
C GLU A 152 6.72 21.51 -10.23
N ASN A 153 7.77 22.08 -10.85
CA ASN A 153 8.72 22.93 -10.14
C ASN A 153 8.13 24.33 -9.99
N ASN A 154 7.44 24.54 -8.87
CA ASN A 154 6.71 25.77 -8.58
C ASN A 154 7.48 26.73 -7.65
N GLY A 155 8.75 26.42 -7.38
CA GLY A 155 9.69 27.27 -6.65
C GLY A 155 9.67 27.14 -5.13
N TYR A 156 8.75 26.34 -4.55
CA TYR A 156 8.67 26.19 -3.10
C TYR A 156 8.05 24.86 -2.66
N ALA A 157 8.84 24.01 -2.01
CA ALA A 157 8.32 22.89 -1.23
C ALA A 157 7.73 23.41 0.08
N LEU A 158 6.44 23.68 0.11
CA LEU A 158 5.73 24.47 1.13
C LEU A 158 6.31 25.89 1.21
N SER A 159 7.35 26.14 1.98
CA SER A 159 8.08 27.42 2.10
C SER A 159 9.57 27.30 1.78
N THR A 160 10.07 26.07 1.64
CA THR A 160 11.50 25.78 1.37
C THR A 160 11.80 25.97 -0.11
N PRO A 161 12.75 26.84 -0.46
CA PRO A 161 13.11 27.09 -1.87
C PRO A 161 13.91 25.91 -2.46
N PRO A 162 13.96 25.75 -3.80
CA PRO A 162 14.69 24.69 -4.46
C PRO A 162 16.18 24.60 -4.07
N THR A 163 16.80 25.72 -3.79
CA THR A 163 18.22 25.78 -3.36
C THR A 163 18.51 25.09 -2.03
N GLU A 164 17.47 24.83 -1.24
CA GLU A 164 17.54 24.06 0.01
C GLU A 164 17.00 22.63 -0.15
N GLN A 165 16.48 22.27 -1.34
CA GLN A 165 15.97 20.92 -1.64
C GLN A 165 16.96 20.09 -2.47
N PHE A 166 17.63 20.68 -3.46
CA PHE A 166 18.56 19.98 -4.33
C PHE A 166 19.67 20.91 -4.84
N ARG A 167 20.78 20.32 -5.30
CA ARG A 167 21.97 21.05 -5.74
C ARG A 167 22.10 21.13 -7.26
N CYS A 168 21.45 20.25 -8.02
CA CYS A 168 21.47 20.28 -9.49
C CYS A 168 20.81 21.58 -10.01
N GLU A 169 21.19 22.01 -11.21
CA GLU A 169 20.63 23.22 -11.83
C GLU A 169 19.17 23.03 -12.24
N SER A 170 18.82 21.81 -12.69
CA SER A 170 17.44 21.41 -12.98
C SER A 170 17.17 20.00 -12.46
N ILE A 171 15.90 19.72 -12.13
CA ILE A 171 15.47 18.38 -11.72
C ILE A 171 15.61 17.39 -12.89
N ALA A 172 15.44 17.88 -14.12
CA ALA A 172 15.63 17.07 -15.33
C ALA A 172 17.03 16.44 -15.43
N GLU A 173 18.07 17.08 -14.86
CA GLU A 173 19.44 16.54 -14.81
C GLU A 173 19.52 15.24 -13.99
N LYS A 174 18.66 15.05 -12.99
CA LYS A 174 18.63 13.81 -12.19
C LYS A 174 18.36 12.58 -13.07
N ALA A 175 17.66 12.74 -14.20
CA ALA A 175 17.38 11.68 -15.16
C ALA A 175 18.64 10.98 -15.69
N GLN A 176 19.73 11.72 -15.84
CA GLN A 176 21.01 11.17 -16.32
C GLN A 176 21.55 10.09 -15.37
N GLY A 177 21.36 10.27 -14.06
CA GLY A 177 21.79 9.30 -13.05
C GLY A 177 21.11 7.94 -13.17
N TYR A 178 19.92 7.87 -13.76
CA TYR A 178 19.16 6.64 -14.01
C TYR A 178 19.26 6.14 -15.45
N GLY A 179 19.96 6.87 -16.34
CA GLY A 179 20.07 6.54 -17.76
C GLY A 179 18.75 6.73 -18.53
N ILE A 180 17.88 7.64 -18.09
CA ILE A 180 16.61 7.97 -18.74
C ILE A 180 16.60 9.36 -19.37
N GLU A 181 15.63 9.61 -20.25
CA GLU A 181 15.43 10.91 -20.86
C GLU A 181 14.88 11.91 -19.83
N GLY A 182 15.49 13.10 -19.72
CA GLY A 182 15.03 14.21 -18.89
C GLY A 182 14.91 15.49 -19.70
N MET A 183 13.88 16.30 -19.42
CA MET A 183 13.73 17.60 -20.07
C MET A 183 13.03 18.61 -19.16
N THR A 184 13.39 19.88 -19.34
CA THR A 184 12.74 21.02 -18.69
C THR A 184 11.91 21.79 -19.71
N ILE A 185 10.65 22.11 -19.38
CA ILE A 185 9.72 22.86 -20.23
C ILE A 185 9.08 24.03 -19.47
N ASP A 186 8.55 25.02 -20.21
CA ASP A 186 7.72 26.09 -19.64
C ASP A 186 6.33 25.55 -19.27
N GLY A 187 6.12 25.30 -17.97
CA GLY A 187 4.87 24.77 -17.44
C GLY A 187 3.66 25.73 -17.55
N ASN A 188 3.90 27.00 -17.87
CA ASN A 188 2.85 27.98 -18.08
C ASN A 188 2.45 28.18 -19.56
N ASP A 189 3.07 27.40 -20.47
CA ASP A 189 2.68 27.34 -21.88
C ASP A 189 1.82 26.09 -22.15
N PHE A 190 0.50 26.27 -22.15
CA PHE A 190 -0.44 25.17 -22.38
C PHE A 190 -0.16 24.40 -23.69
N VAL A 191 0.09 25.12 -24.78
CA VAL A 191 0.34 24.48 -26.10
C VAL A 191 1.65 23.70 -26.07
N GLY A 192 2.68 24.26 -25.45
CA GLY A 192 3.97 23.62 -25.25
C GLY A 192 3.87 22.35 -24.42
N VAL A 193 3.20 22.41 -23.26
CA VAL A 193 2.94 21.24 -22.38
C VAL A 193 2.20 20.16 -23.12
N HIS A 194 1.03 20.47 -23.71
CA HIS A 194 0.22 19.51 -24.42
C HIS A 194 0.98 18.85 -25.57
N SER A 195 1.65 19.64 -26.42
CA SER A 195 2.42 19.11 -27.56
C SER A 195 3.57 18.21 -27.13
N THR A 196 4.29 18.59 -26.07
CA THR A 196 5.42 17.80 -25.56
C THR A 196 4.95 16.48 -24.98
N ILE A 197 3.97 16.50 -24.08
CA ILE A 197 3.43 15.26 -23.47
C ILE A 197 2.78 14.36 -24.54
N SER A 198 2.05 14.91 -25.52
CA SER A 198 1.46 14.13 -26.62
C SER A 198 2.55 13.38 -27.42
N LYS A 199 3.61 14.08 -27.82
CA LYS A 199 4.73 13.46 -28.57
C LYS A 199 5.44 12.38 -27.75
N LEU A 200 5.67 12.62 -26.47
CA LEU A 200 6.26 11.64 -25.56
C LEU A 200 5.36 10.42 -25.43
N ALA A 201 4.07 10.61 -25.17
CA ALA A 201 3.12 9.52 -25.01
C ALA A 201 3.03 8.67 -26.30
N GLU A 202 2.93 9.30 -27.47
CA GLU A 202 2.96 8.60 -28.75
C GLU A 202 4.24 7.78 -28.98
N SER A 203 5.37 8.33 -28.61
CA SER A 203 6.67 7.66 -28.72
C SER A 203 6.79 6.49 -27.74
N ILE A 204 6.36 6.69 -26.49
CA ILE A 204 6.41 5.69 -25.41
C ILE A 204 5.46 4.52 -25.69
N ARG A 205 4.28 4.77 -26.26
CA ARG A 205 3.35 3.72 -26.71
C ARG A 205 4.01 2.77 -27.73
N LYS A 206 4.87 3.30 -28.60
CA LYS A 206 5.59 2.52 -29.61
C LYS A 206 6.83 1.83 -29.04
N LYS A 207 7.56 2.51 -28.17
CA LYS A 207 8.79 2.03 -27.56
C LYS A 207 8.77 2.39 -26.06
N PRO A 208 8.33 1.47 -25.20
CA PRO A 208 8.24 1.70 -23.76
C PRO A 208 9.57 2.18 -23.16
N ARG A 209 9.52 3.28 -22.45
CA ARG A 209 10.60 3.84 -21.65
C ARG A 209 10.08 4.90 -20.68
N PRO A 210 10.72 5.13 -19.53
CA PRO A 210 10.40 6.23 -18.65
C PRO A 210 10.98 7.55 -19.16
N VAL A 211 10.32 8.66 -18.83
CA VAL A 211 10.78 10.02 -19.10
C VAL A 211 10.50 10.91 -17.91
N LEU A 212 11.45 11.76 -17.52
CA LEU A 212 11.30 12.78 -16.49
C LEU A 212 11.10 14.15 -17.13
N VAL A 213 9.95 14.78 -16.87
CA VAL A 213 9.61 16.11 -17.39
C VAL A 213 9.49 17.09 -16.23
N GLU A 214 10.41 18.04 -16.17
CA GLU A 214 10.33 19.18 -15.25
C GLU A 214 9.55 20.33 -15.90
N CYS A 215 8.44 20.71 -15.29
CA CYS A 215 7.59 21.82 -15.71
C CYS A 215 7.87 23.04 -14.83
N MET A 216 8.55 24.04 -15.38
CA MET A 216 8.82 25.28 -14.67
C MET A 216 7.57 26.12 -14.57
N THR A 217 7.13 26.37 -13.35
CA THR A 217 5.89 27.09 -13.03
C THR A 217 6.04 27.88 -11.74
N PHE A 218 4.94 28.42 -11.23
CA PHE A 218 4.95 29.11 -9.96
C PHE A 218 3.59 29.00 -9.23
N ARG A 219 3.65 28.68 -7.95
CA ARG A 219 2.46 28.65 -7.10
C ARG A 219 2.09 30.07 -6.65
N MET A 220 1.04 30.64 -7.25
CA MET A 220 0.59 32.01 -6.98
C MET A 220 -0.10 32.19 -5.62
N ARG A 221 -0.46 31.10 -4.94
CA ARG A 221 -1.15 31.06 -3.64
C ARG A 221 -0.30 30.32 -2.61
N GLY A 222 -0.73 30.28 -1.35
CA GLY A 222 -0.06 29.48 -0.32
C GLY A 222 -0.02 27.99 -0.64
N HIS A 223 0.77 27.22 0.09
CA HIS A 223 0.79 25.76 -0.05
C HIS A 223 -0.61 25.17 0.19
N GLU A 224 -1.23 25.56 1.27
CA GLU A 224 -2.64 25.53 1.56
C GLU A 224 -3.12 26.97 1.67
N GLU A 225 -4.35 27.28 1.36
CA GLU A 225 -4.82 28.66 1.32
C GLU A 225 -4.65 29.38 2.68
N ALA A 226 -4.78 28.63 3.79
CA ALA A 226 -4.55 29.15 5.14
C ALA A 226 -3.07 29.48 5.45
N SER A 227 -2.12 28.88 4.73
CA SER A 227 -0.67 29.08 4.99
C SER A 227 -0.17 30.47 4.59
N GLY A 228 -0.87 31.14 3.66
CA GLY A 228 -0.45 32.44 3.11
C GLY A 228 0.86 32.36 2.29
N ILE A 229 1.37 33.53 1.88
CA ILE A 229 2.53 33.69 1.00
C ILE A 229 3.56 34.72 1.52
N LYS A 230 3.62 34.97 2.83
CA LYS A 230 4.49 36.01 3.40
C LYS A 230 5.98 35.78 3.12
N TYR A 231 6.39 34.53 2.91
CA TYR A 231 7.76 34.12 2.59
C TYR A 231 8.13 34.38 1.13
N VAL A 232 7.17 34.64 0.25
CA VAL A 232 7.41 34.86 -1.19
C VAL A 232 7.68 36.34 -1.45
N PRO A 233 8.80 36.70 -2.12
CA PRO A 233 9.09 38.07 -2.51
C PRO A 233 8.02 38.66 -3.45
N LYS A 234 7.50 39.83 -3.15
CA LYS A 234 6.47 40.53 -3.97
C LYS A 234 6.89 40.71 -5.43
N LYS A 235 8.19 40.96 -5.68
CA LYS A 235 8.74 41.09 -7.03
C LYS A 235 8.57 39.79 -7.83
N LEU A 236 8.84 38.66 -7.22
CA LEU A 236 8.72 37.32 -7.85
C LEU A 236 7.25 37.01 -8.20
N LEU A 237 6.32 37.30 -7.30
CA LEU A 237 4.88 37.18 -7.59
C LEU A 237 4.45 38.06 -8.79
N ALA A 238 4.92 39.29 -8.85
CA ALA A 238 4.60 40.22 -9.95
C ALA A 238 5.22 39.76 -11.31
N GLU A 239 6.38 39.13 -11.28
CA GLU A 239 7.01 38.54 -12.47
C GLU A 239 6.21 37.37 -12.99
N TRP A 240 5.81 36.41 -12.12
CA TRP A 240 5.04 35.24 -12.52
C TRP A 240 3.58 35.58 -12.89
N ALA A 241 2.98 36.60 -12.29
CA ALA A 241 1.65 37.10 -12.73
C ALA A 241 1.62 37.47 -14.22
N LYS A 242 2.74 37.94 -14.79
CA LYS A 242 2.84 38.25 -16.24
C LYS A 242 2.86 36.99 -17.09
N ARG A 243 3.17 35.84 -16.49
CA ARG A 243 3.24 34.51 -17.13
C ARG A 243 2.00 33.65 -16.82
N ASP A 244 0.93 34.26 -16.32
CA ASP A 244 -0.33 33.56 -16.02
C ASP A 244 -0.75 32.67 -17.21
N PRO A 245 -0.95 31.37 -17.01
CA PRO A 245 -1.17 30.42 -18.09
C PRO A 245 -2.49 30.65 -18.83
N ILE A 246 -3.55 31.09 -18.12
CA ILE A 246 -4.86 31.36 -18.73
C ILE A 246 -4.75 32.60 -19.62
N ALA A 247 -4.20 33.70 -19.10
CA ALA A 247 -4.03 34.94 -19.87
C ALA A 247 -3.09 34.72 -21.09
N ARG A 248 -2.08 33.84 -20.96
CA ARG A 248 -1.21 33.47 -22.10
C ARG A 248 -1.98 32.71 -23.16
N TYR A 249 -2.80 31.76 -22.77
CA TYR A 249 -3.57 30.95 -23.72
C TYR A 249 -4.66 31.77 -24.39
N GLU A 250 -5.36 32.64 -23.68
CA GLU A 250 -6.34 33.60 -24.26
C GLU A 250 -5.69 34.49 -25.32
N ARG A 251 -4.49 35.06 -25.03
CA ARG A 251 -3.75 35.83 -26.03
C ARG A 251 -3.35 35.04 -27.25
N TYR A 252 -3.00 33.75 -27.07
CA TYR A 252 -2.70 32.83 -28.16
C TYR A 252 -3.94 32.62 -29.05
N LEU A 253 -5.11 32.33 -28.47
CA LEU A 253 -6.37 32.12 -29.17
C LEU A 253 -6.78 33.34 -30.00
N LEU A 254 -6.68 34.55 -29.40
CA LEU A 254 -6.94 35.81 -30.10
C LEU A 254 -5.96 36.04 -31.24
N LYS A 255 -4.65 35.87 -31.01
CA LYS A 255 -3.61 36.03 -32.04
C LYS A 255 -3.81 35.11 -33.21
N LYS A 256 -4.21 33.87 -32.93
CA LYS A 256 -4.49 32.84 -33.97
C LYS A 256 -5.89 32.97 -34.58
N LYS A 257 -6.70 33.93 -34.11
CA LYS A 257 -8.07 34.13 -34.54
C LYS A 257 -8.98 32.89 -34.41
N LEU A 258 -8.69 32.06 -33.38
CA LEU A 258 -9.47 30.87 -33.05
C LEU A 258 -10.72 31.23 -32.24
N LEU A 259 -10.67 32.30 -31.43
CA LEU A 259 -11.78 32.88 -30.71
C LEU A 259 -11.69 34.41 -30.75
N SER A 260 -12.83 35.08 -30.78
CA SER A 260 -12.97 36.51 -30.59
C SER A 260 -13.11 36.87 -29.09
N ARG A 261 -12.93 38.11 -28.73
CA ARG A 261 -13.19 38.60 -27.34
C ARG A 261 -14.64 38.38 -26.92
N LYS A 262 -15.61 38.48 -27.87
CA LYS A 262 -17.03 38.27 -27.61
C LYS A 262 -17.30 36.81 -27.25
N GLU A 263 -16.75 35.89 -28.01
CA GLU A 263 -16.87 34.44 -27.75
C GLU A 263 -16.21 34.05 -26.44
N MET A 264 -15.03 34.59 -26.12
CA MET A 264 -14.37 34.34 -24.83
C MET A 264 -15.22 34.84 -23.65
N SER A 265 -15.88 35.99 -23.80
CA SER A 265 -16.78 36.49 -22.75
C SER A 265 -18.04 35.62 -22.62
N ALA A 266 -18.56 35.09 -23.73
CA ALA A 266 -19.70 34.16 -23.72
C ALA A 266 -19.34 32.85 -23.00
N VAL A 267 -18.18 32.23 -23.33
CA VAL A 267 -17.69 31.05 -22.66
C VAL A 267 -17.51 31.26 -21.15
N ARG A 268 -16.95 32.42 -20.74
CA ARG A 268 -16.81 32.74 -19.30
C ARG A 268 -18.17 32.84 -18.60
N ALA A 269 -19.17 33.46 -19.25
CA ALA A 269 -20.51 33.58 -18.69
C ALA A 269 -21.22 32.22 -18.58
N GLU A 270 -21.07 31.35 -19.59
CA GLU A 270 -21.58 29.99 -19.59
C GLU A 270 -20.97 29.19 -18.43
N LEU A 271 -19.63 29.13 -18.35
CA LEU A 271 -18.92 28.44 -17.28
C LEU A 271 -19.28 28.96 -15.88
N GLN A 272 -19.52 30.28 -15.74
CA GLN A 272 -19.97 30.84 -14.47
C GLN A 272 -21.34 30.28 -14.07
N GLY A 273 -22.27 30.19 -15.02
CA GLY A 273 -23.61 29.62 -14.81
C GLY A 273 -23.55 28.14 -14.44
N GLU A 274 -22.72 27.36 -15.15
CA GLU A 274 -22.50 25.94 -14.84
C GLU A 274 -21.93 25.75 -13.44
N ILE A 275 -20.91 26.55 -13.05
CA ILE A 275 -20.31 26.46 -11.72
C ILE A 275 -21.35 26.73 -10.63
N GLU A 276 -22.17 27.78 -10.79
CA GLU A 276 -23.20 28.09 -9.79
C GLU A 276 -24.23 26.95 -9.68
N THR A 277 -24.73 26.45 -10.81
CA THR A 277 -25.69 25.34 -10.85
C THR A 277 -25.14 24.07 -10.18
N HIS A 278 -23.91 23.70 -10.50
CA HIS A 278 -23.29 22.50 -9.92
C HIS A 278 -22.94 22.65 -8.44
N VAL A 279 -22.59 23.85 -8.01
CA VAL A 279 -22.38 24.14 -6.58
C VAL A 279 -23.68 24.02 -5.82
N GLU A 280 -24.79 24.59 -6.32
CA GLU A 280 -26.12 24.48 -5.71
C GLU A 280 -26.58 23.02 -5.64
N GLN A 281 -26.41 22.28 -6.73
CA GLN A 281 -26.71 20.84 -6.77
C GLN A 281 -25.94 20.07 -5.68
N ALA A 282 -24.62 20.27 -5.60
CA ALA A 282 -23.79 19.58 -4.62
C ALA A 282 -24.16 19.94 -3.17
N PHE A 283 -24.58 21.17 -2.93
CA PHE A 283 -25.05 21.58 -1.59
C PHE A 283 -26.38 20.93 -1.19
N ALA A 284 -27.20 20.55 -2.16
CA ALA A 284 -28.45 19.82 -1.94
C ALA A 284 -28.24 18.32 -1.71
N GLU A 285 -27.06 17.79 -2.04
CA GLU A 285 -26.74 16.37 -1.82
C GLU A 285 -26.75 16.00 -0.34
N PRO A 286 -27.10 14.73 0.00
CA PRO A 286 -27.23 14.27 1.38
C PRO A 286 -25.89 14.32 2.14
N GLU A 287 -25.96 14.66 3.42
CA GLU A 287 -24.85 14.50 4.35
C GLU A 287 -24.56 13.02 4.61
N VAL A 288 -23.34 12.74 5.09
CA VAL A 288 -23.00 11.38 5.52
C VAL A 288 -23.70 11.08 6.84
N GLU A 289 -24.44 9.97 6.87
CA GLU A 289 -25.01 9.44 8.11
C GLU A 289 -23.95 8.55 8.79
N PRO A 290 -23.61 8.80 10.07
CA PRO A 290 -22.62 8.00 10.78
C PRO A 290 -23.17 6.58 11.06
N SER A 291 -22.34 5.55 10.80
CA SER A 291 -22.66 4.15 11.11
C SER A 291 -21.37 3.41 11.41
N ILE A 292 -21.20 2.97 12.66
CA ILE A 292 -20.04 2.18 13.08
C ILE A 292 -19.97 0.87 12.30
N GLU A 293 -21.11 0.20 12.11
CA GLU A 293 -21.19 -1.06 11.37
C GLU A 293 -20.66 -0.91 9.93
N ARG A 294 -21.11 0.15 9.22
CA ARG A 294 -20.64 0.45 7.87
C ARG A 294 -19.14 0.80 7.85
N GLU A 295 -18.69 1.63 8.79
CA GLU A 295 -17.27 2.02 8.83
C GLU A 295 -16.36 0.82 9.09
N LEU A 296 -16.75 -0.10 9.97
CA LEU A 296 -16.01 -1.35 10.21
C LEU A 296 -16.12 -2.31 9.02
N GLY A 297 -17.30 -2.44 8.41
CA GLY A 297 -17.55 -3.31 7.25
C GLY A 297 -16.79 -2.89 6.00
N ASP A 298 -16.57 -1.60 5.81
CA ASP A 298 -15.90 -1.04 4.64
C ASP A 298 -14.36 -1.00 4.76
N VAL A 299 -13.78 -1.46 5.89
CA VAL A 299 -12.31 -1.53 6.03
C VAL A 299 -11.70 -2.50 5.03
N TYR A 300 -12.39 -3.60 4.74
CA TYR A 300 -11.92 -4.66 3.85
C TYR A 300 -12.85 -4.83 2.64
N ALA A 301 -12.24 -5.10 1.47
CA ALA A 301 -12.98 -5.56 0.31
C ALA A 301 -13.58 -6.95 0.59
N PRO A 302 -14.81 -7.24 0.10
CA PRO A 302 -15.45 -8.54 0.29
C PRO A 302 -14.57 -9.69 -0.21
N THR A 303 -14.35 -10.68 0.64
CA THR A 303 -13.57 -11.87 0.30
C THR A 303 -14.46 -12.88 -0.45
N PRO A 304 -14.00 -13.48 -1.56
CA PRO A 304 -14.77 -14.48 -2.28
C PRO A 304 -14.92 -15.76 -1.47
N GLU A 305 -16.00 -16.49 -1.72
CA GLU A 305 -16.14 -17.87 -1.22
C GLU A 305 -15.15 -18.78 -1.97
N LEU A 306 -14.37 -19.57 -1.22
CA LEU A 306 -13.33 -20.43 -1.77
C LEU A 306 -13.73 -21.91 -1.61
N SER A 307 -13.68 -22.65 -2.71
CA SER A 307 -13.90 -24.09 -2.74
C SER A 307 -12.60 -24.84 -2.99
N SER A 308 -12.31 -25.85 -2.18
CA SER A 308 -11.11 -26.70 -2.34
C SER A 308 -11.31 -27.73 -3.45
N GLU A 309 -10.26 -27.90 -4.27
CA GLU A 309 -10.20 -28.86 -5.37
C GLU A 309 -9.15 -29.96 -5.07
N SER A 310 -8.94 -30.26 -3.78
CA SER A 310 -7.96 -31.25 -3.35
C SER A 310 -8.35 -32.66 -3.82
N SER A 311 -7.38 -33.43 -4.29
CA SER A 311 -7.57 -34.84 -4.65
C SER A 311 -7.78 -35.77 -3.44
N GLY A 312 -7.57 -35.28 -2.23
CA GLY A 312 -7.52 -36.08 -1.00
C GLY A 312 -6.21 -36.83 -0.80
N GLU A 313 -5.33 -36.89 -1.79
CA GLU A 313 -4.00 -37.46 -1.64
C GLU A 313 -3.10 -36.54 -0.80
N LEU A 314 -2.30 -37.15 0.07
CA LEU A 314 -1.34 -36.48 0.92
C LEU A 314 0.09 -36.70 0.44
N ALA A 315 0.96 -35.72 0.70
CA ALA A 315 2.39 -35.84 0.51
C ALA A 315 3.11 -35.24 1.72
N THR A 316 4.12 -35.94 2.22
CA THR A 316 4.98 -35.40 3.29
C THR A 316 5.90 -34.36 2.71
N MET A 317 5.79 -33.10 3.20
CA MET A 317 6.58 -31.96 2.75
C MET A 317 7.19 -31.22 3.95
N ARG A 318 8.37 -30.62 3.74
CA ARG A 318 8.89 -29.64 4.70
C ARG A 318 8.07 -28.35 4.59
N PHE A 319 8.08 -27.55 5.64
CA PHE A 319 7.36 -26.26 5.68
C PHE A 319 7.70 -25.36 4.47
N ILE A 320 8.98 -25.23 4.11
CA ILE A 320 9.42 -24.45 2.97
C ILE A 320 8.94 -25.02 1.62
N ASP A 321 8.93 -26.35 1.49
CA ASP A 321 8.49 -26.99 0.25
C ASP A 321 6.98 -26.82 0.04
N ALA A 322 6.20 -26.81 1.12
CA ALA A 322 4.76 -26.53 1.07
C ALA A 322 4.46 -25.09 0.63
N ILE A 323 5.25 -24.11 1.08
CA ILE A 323 5.16 -22.73 0.62
C ILE A 323 5.50 -22.64 -0.88
N SER A 324 6.60 -23.27 -1.30
CA SER A 324 7.00 -23.31 -2.72
C SER A 324 5.93 -23.98 -3.59
N ASP A 325 5.34 -25.07 -3.11
CA ASP A 325 4.26 -25.78 -3.82
C ASP A 325 3.00 -24.91 -3.93
N GLY A 326 2.60 -24.23 -2.85
CA GLY A 326 1.48 -23.28 -2.86
C GLY A 326 1.69 -22.13 -3.84
N LEU A 327 2.88 -21.52 -3.87
CA LEU A 327 3.22 -20.49 -4.84
C LEU A 327 3.18 -21.01 -6.27
N ARG A 328 3.70 -22.19 -6.52
CA ARG A 328 3.72 -22.82 -7.84
C ARG A 328 2.30 -23.09 -8.34
N GLU A 329 1.45 -23.58 -7.45
CA GLU A 329 0.03 -23.80 -7.72
C GLU A 329 -0.68 -22.48 -8.02
N GLY A 330 -0.46 -21.44 -7.21
CA GLY A 330 -0.99 -20.10 -7.45
C GLY A 330 -0.54 -19.52 -8.80
N MET A 331 0.73 -19.68 -9.16
CA MET A 331 1.27 -19.27 -10.46
C MET A 331 0.64 -19.99 -11.66
N ARG A 332 0.29 -21.28 -11.49
CA ARG A 332 -0.41 -22.07 -12.52
C ARG A 332 -1.87 -21.65 -12.64
N ARG A 333 -2.53 -21.41 -11.51
CA ARG A 333 -3.93 -20.99 -11.44
C ARG A 333 -4.15 -19.58 -11.98
N HIS A 334 -3.24 -18.65 -11.68
CA HIS A 334 -3.36 -17.23 -12.04
C HIS A 334 -2.28 -16.83 -13.04
N GLY A 335 -2.69 -16.73 -14.32
CA GLY A 335 -1.81 -16.24 -15.40
C GLY A 335 -1.38 -14.77 -15.24
N ASP A 336 -2.13 -14.00 -14.45
CA ASP A 336 -1.90 -12.59 -14.12
C ASP A 336 -1.01 -12.37 -12.89
N LEU A 337 -0.71 -13.41 -12.10
CA LEU A 337 0.12 -13.31 -10.89
C LEU A 337 1.57 -13.02 -11.25
N VAL A 338 2.12 -11.97 -10.65
CA VAL A 338 3.53 -11.56 -10.78
C VAL A 338 4.23 -11.70 -9.43
N LEU A 339 5.33 -12.42 -9.41
CA LEU A 339 6.23 -12.53 -8.27
C LEU A 339 7.37 -11.53 -8.41
N MET A 340 7.62 -10.71 -7.39
CA MET A 340 8.68 -9.72 -7.35
C MET A 340 9.46 -9.79 -6.04
N GLY A 341 10.75 -9.58 -6.11
CA GLY A 341 11.64 -9.55 -4.95
C GLY A 341 13.09 -9.59 -5.35
N GLN A 342 13.96 -9.43 -4.37
CA GLN A 342 15.41 -9.48 -4.60
C GLN A 342 15.85 -10.95 -4.75
N ASP A 343 16.62 -11.23 -5.79
CA ASP A 343 17.23 -12.55 -6.06
C ASP A 343 16.25 -13.72 -6.25
N ILE A 344 14.95 -13.49 -6.42
CA ILE A 344 13.92 -14.54 -6.52
C ILE A 344 13.86 -15.25 -7.88
N ALA A 345 14.45 -14.67 -8.95
CA ALA A 345 14.39 -15.22 -10.30
C ALA A 345 15.37 -16.40 -10.48
N ASP A 346 16.55 -16.17 -11.08
CA ASP A 346 17.51 -17.23 -11.39
C ASP A 346 18.07 -17.92 -10.14
N TYR A 347 18.31 -17.14 -9.08
CA TYR A 347 18.87 -17.68 -7.83
C TYR A 347 17.83 -18.42 -6.98
N GLY A 348 16.53 -18.14 -7.17
CA GLY A 348 15.44 -18.80 -6.45
C GLY A 348 15.21 -18.30 -5.02
N GLY A 349 15.67 -17.08 -4.71
CA GLY A 349 15.57 -16.47 -3.39
C GLY A 349 16.62 -16.98 -2.38
N VAL A 350 16.79 -16.23 -1.30
CA VAL A 350 17.77 -16.56 -0.22
C VAL A 350 17.49 -17.94 0.38
N PHE A 351 16.23 -18.30 0.52
CA PHE A 351 15.80 -19.57 1.11
C PHE A 351 15.42 -20.63 0.08
N LYS A 352 15.52 -20.33 -1.24
CA LYS A 352 15.20 -21.24 -2.34
C LYS A 352 13.72 -21.58 -2.52
N VAL A 353 12.83 -20.70 -2.07
CA VAL A 353 11.38 -20.88 -2.21
C VAL A 353 10.94 -20.86 -3.68
N THR A 354 11.55 -19.99 -4.48
CA THR A 354 11.22 -19.80 -5.90
C THR A 354 12.21 -20.48 -6.86
N ASP A 355 12.97 -21.46 -6.38
CA ASP A 355 13.92 -22.19 -7.23
C ASP A 355 13.21 -22.88 -8.40
N GLY A 356 13.73 -22.66 -9.61
CA GLY A 356 13.15 -23.17 -10.86
C GLY A 356 11.93 -22.41 -11.40
N PHE A 357 11.35 -21.45 -10.66
CA PHE A 357 10.14 -20.73 -11.08
C PHE A 357 10.37 -19.89 -12.34
N MET A 358 11.50 -19.20 -12.44
CA MET A 358 11.79 -18.43 -13.65
C MET A 358 11.84 -19.29 -14.91
N LYS A 359 12.35 -20.54 -14.79
CA LYS A 359 12.36 -21.50 -15.91
C LYS A 359 10.94 -21.97 -16.28
N GLU A 360 10.05 -22.13 -15.30
CA GLU A 360 8.67 -22.61 -15.50
C GLU A 360 7.74 -21.50 -15.99
N PHE A 361 7.79 -20.31 -15.38
CA PHE A 361 6.82 -19.23 -15.59
C PHE A 361 7.35 -18.01 -16.38
N GLY A 362 8.63 -17.99 -16.63
CA GLY A 362 9.29 -16.91 -17.38
C GLY A 362 9.64 -15.66 -16.55
N LYS A 363 10.62 -14.90 -17.05
CA LYS A 363 11.16 -13.70 -16.41
C LYS A 363 10.12 -12.56 -16.24
N GLU A 364 9.11 -12.54 -17.09
CA GLU A 364 8.04 -11.52 -17.01
C GLU A 364 7.18 -11.68 -15.77
N ARG A 365 7.01 -12.91 -15.29
CA ARG A 365 6.19 -13.24 -14.13
C ARG A 365 7.00 -13.50 -12.85
N VAL A 366 8.28 -13.83 -12.96
CA VAL A 366 9.18 -14.03 -11.81
C VAL A 366 10.35 -13.08 -11.97
N ARG A 367 10.34 -11.99 -11.19
CA ARG A 367 11.16 -10.82 -11.44
C ARG A 367 12.10 -10.50 -10.28
N ASN A 368 13.39 -10.41 -10.58
CA ASN A 368 14.29 -9.71 -9.68
C ASN A 368 13.97 -8.21 -9.69
N THR A 369 14.09 -7.60 -8.53
CA THR A 369 14.01 -6.16 -8.36
C THR A 369 15.38 -5.58 -8.02
N PRO A 370 15.63 -4.29 -8.25
CA PRO A 370 16.67 -3.58 -7.52
C PRO A 370 16.43 -3.65 -6.00
N LEU A 371 17.41 -3.27 -5.18
CA LEU A 371 17.27 -3.07 -3.73
C LEU A 371 16.45 -1.80 -3.48
N CYS A 372 15.15 -1.95 -3.29
CA CYS A 372 14.21 -0.83 -3.24
C CYS A 372 12.84 -1.28 -2.69
N GLU A 373 12.75 -1.55 -1.41
CA GLU A 373 11.57 -2.16 -0.79
C GLU A 373 10.31 -1.31 -0.97
N SER A 374 10.43 0.02 -0.90
CA SER A 374 9.29 0.91 -1.12
C SER A 374 8.77 0.82 -2.56
N ALA A 375 9.66 0.83 -3.55
CA ALA A 375 9.25 0.70 -4.95
C ALA A 375 8.68 -0.69 -5.28
N ILE A 376 9.16 -1.76 -4.65
CA ILE A 376 8.59 -3.11 -4.78
C ILE A 376 7.13 -3.11 -4.32
N LEU A 377 6.87 -2.61 -3.11
CA LEU A 377 5.53 -2.57 -2.51
C LEU A 377 4.58 -1.63 -3.27
N GLY A 378 5.08 -0.45 -3.67
CA GLY A 378 4.31 0.48 -4.48
C GLY A 378 3.94 -0.08 -5.86
N SER A 379 4.89 -0.75 -6.52
CA SER A 379 4.64 -1.43 -7.80
C SER A 379 3.64 -2.58 -7.66
N ALA A 380 3.64 -3.30 -6.53
CA ALA A 380 2.65 -4.33 -6.24
C ALA A 380 1.22 -3.75 -6.17
N LEU A 381 1.04 -2.62 -5.48
CA LEU A 381 -0.24 -1.92 -5.46
C LEU A 381 -0.63 -1.45 -6.87
N GLY A 382 0.32 -0.89 -7.63
CA GLY A 382 0.07 -0.45 -9.00
C GLY A 382 -0.39 -1.58 -9.94
N LEU A 383 0.22 -2.77 -9.82
CA LEU A 383 -0.23 -3.98 -10.52
C LEU A 383 -1.67 -4.32 -10.13
N SER A 384 -2.01 -4.28 -8.83
CA SER A 384 -3.37 -4.56 -8.35
C SER A 384 -4.39 -3.55 -8.88
N ILE A 385 -4.08 -2.25 -8.89
CA ILE A 385 -4.93 -1.20 -9.47
C ILE A 385 -5.20 -1.48 -10.97
N ALA A 386 -4.20 -1.99 -11.67
CA ALA A 386 -4.32 -2.36 -13.09
C ALA A 386 -4.92 -3.77 -13.32
N GLY A 387 -5.43 -4.43 -12.29
CA GLY A 387 -6.15 -5.70 -12.39
C GLY A 387 -5.26 -6.95 -12.39
N ARG A 388 -3.99 -6.86 -11.94
CA ARG A 388 -3.07 -7.98 -11.81
C ARG A 388 -2.78 -8.32 -10.36
N ARG A 389 -2.73 -9.60 -10.03
CA ARG A 389 -2.28 -10.06 -8.72
C ARG A 389 -0.78 -9.91 -8.57
N SER A 390 -0.32 -9.63 -7.36
CA SER A 390 1.11 -9.62 -7.07
C SER A 390 1.44 -10.28 -5.74
N MET A 391 2.56 -10.98 -5.74
CA MET A 391 3.23 -11.42 -4.51
C MET A 391 4.63 -10.81 -4.50
N VAL A 392 4.98 -10.18 -3.40
CA VAL A 392 6.31 -9.63 -3.17
C VAL A 392 6.99 -10.36 -2.01
N GLU A 393 8.29 -10.60 -2.16
CA GLU A 393 9.13 -11.17 -1.10
C GLU A 393 10.03 -10.07 -0.52
N MET A 394 9.89 -9.81 0.76
CA MET A 394 10.95 -9.20 1.56
C MET A 394 11.94 -10.30 1.93
N GLN A 395 13.23 -10.14 1.66
CA GLN A 395 14.21 -11.19 1.99
C GLN A 395 14.18 -11.58 3.47
N PHE A 396 13.91 -10.59 4.32
CA PHE A 396 13.64 -10.73 5.76
C PHE A 396 12.53 -9.74 6.15
N ALA A 397 11.72 -10.12 7.13
CA ALA A 397 10.66 -9.25 7.66
C ALA A 397 11.19 -7.88 8.13
N ASP A 398 12.42 -7.86 8.63
CA ASP A 398 13.14 -6.65 9.07
C ASP A 398 13.19 -5.57 7.98
N PHE A 399 13.35 -5.95 6.70
CA PHE A 399 13.57 -5.03 5.59
C PHE A 399 12.30 -4.31 5.13
N VAL A 400 11.13 -4.79 5.53
CA VAL A 400 9.86 -4.12 5.22
C VAL A 400 9.79 -2.70 5.76
N SER A 401 10.58 -2.38 6.78
CA SER A 401 10.69 -1.05 7.36
C SER A 401 11.08 0.03 6.34
N SER A 402 11.86 -0.31 5.31
CA SER A 402 12.23 0.60 4.22
C SER A 402 11.04 0.96 3.31
N GLY A 403 10.01 0.12 3.25
CA GLY A 403 8.77 0.35 2.49
C GLY A 403 7.54 0.58 3.37
N PHE A 404 7.71 0.90 4.65
CA PHE A 404 6.63 0.96 5.64
C PHE A 404 5.48 1.89 5.22
N THR A 405 5.79 3.04 4.62
CA THR A 405 4.77 3.98 4.12
C THR A 405 3.85 3.35 3.07
N GLN A 406 4.39 2.54 2.16
CA GLN A 406 3.58 1.82 1.16
C GLN A 406 2.61 0.84 1.82
N VAL A 407 3.04 0.15 2.88
CA VAL A 407 2.19 -0.82 3.59
C VAL A 407 1.08 -0.10 4.35
N VAL A 408 1.44 0.81 5.28
CA VAL A 408 0.47 1.37 6.25
C VAL A 408 -0.36 2.53 5.70
N ASN A 409 0.09 3.23 4.66
CA ASN A 409 -0.62 4.38 4.09
C ASN A 409 -1.25 4.12 2.72
N ASN A 410 -0.66 3.27 1.90
CA ASN A 410 -1.20 2.91 0.58
C ASN A 410 -1.98 1.60 0.62
N LEU A 411 -1.33 0.45 0.83
CA LEU A 411 -1.98 -0.86 0.80
C LEU A 411 -3.14 -0.94 1.80
N ALA A 412 -2.89 -0.64 3.07
CA ALA A 412 -3.88 -0.76 4.13
C ALA A 412 -5.12 0.11 3.94
N LYS A 413 -4.96 1.31 3.36
CA LYS A 413 -6.02 2.32 3.35
C LYS A 413 -6.73 2.49 2.00
N SER A 414 -6.26 1.86 0.93
CA SER A 414 -6.79 2.09 -0.42
C SER A 414 -8.27 1.74 -0.52
N HIS A 415 -8.70 0.60 0.02
CA HIS A 415 -10.10 0.18 -0.05
C HIS A 415 -11.00 1.09 0.78
N TYR A 416 -10.69 1.29 2.05
CA TYR A 416 -11.49 2.15 2.94
C TYR A 416 -11.66 3.57 2.40
N ARG A 417 -10.61 4.16 1.84
CA ARG A 417 -10.62 5.54 1.35
C ARG A 417 -11.45 5.73 0.09
N TRP A 418 -11.29 4.87 -0.91
CA TRP A 418 -11.90 5.08 -2.23
C TRP A 418 -12.29 3.79 -2.97
N GLY A 419 -12.45 2.68 -2.24
CA GLY A 419 -12.96 1.42 -2.77
C GLY A 419 -11.96 0.60 -3.59
N GLN A 420 -10.68 0.97 -3.61
CA GLN A 420 -9.66 0.27 -4.40
C GLN A 420 -9.13 -0.96 -3.67
N SER A 421 -9.43 -2.14 -4.17
CA SER A 421 -8.83 -3.39 -3.72
C SER A 421 -7.32 -3.41 -3.93
N ALA A 422 -6.60 -4.09 -3.03
CA ALA A 422 -5.16 -4.27 -3.09
C ALA A 422 -4.81 -5.77 -2.95
N ASN A 423 -4.99 -6.53 -4.02
CA ASN A 423 -4.64 -7.95 -4.07
C ASN A 423 -3.12 -8.12 -4.10
N VAL A 424 -2.50 -7.98 -2.94
CA VAL A 424 -1.05 -8.01 -2.74
C VAL A 424 -0.71 -8.92 -1.57
N VAL A 425 0.13 -9.92 -1.79
CA VAL A 425 0.71 -10.76 -0.74
C VAL A 425 2.14 -10.34 -0.48
N VAL A 426 2.47 -9.98 0.75
CA VAL A 426 3.83 -9.65 1.17
C VAL A 426 4.37 -10.80 2.02
N ARG A 427 5.25 -11.62 1.44
CA ARG A 427 5.92 -12.71 2.14
C ARG A 427 7.12 -12.18 2.92
N MET A 428 7.22 -12.62 4.16
CA MET A 428 8.21 -12.09 5.10
C MET A 428 8.84 -13.22 5.93
N PRO A 429 10.01 -13.74 5.53
CA PRO A 429 10.80 -14.63 6.39
C PRO A 429 11.18 -13.92 7.69
N THR A 430 10.78 -14.49 8.82
CA THR A 430 10.88 -13.86 10.15
C THR A 430 11.45 -14.79 11.21
N GLY A 431 11.66 -14.30 12.42
CA GLY A 431 11.96 -15.08 13.61
C GLY A 431 13.44 -15.22 13.94
N ALA A 432 13.73 -15.37 15.24
CA ALA A 432 15.03 -15.58 15.82
C ALA A 432 15.38 -17.07 15.94
N GLY A 433 16.48 -17.40 16.65
CA GLY A 433 16.97 -18.76 16.82
C GLY A 433 17.89 -19.26 15.70
N THR A 434 18.33 -18.35 14.83
CA THR A 434 19.22 -18.66 13.69
C THR A 434 20.59 -17.99 13.77
N GLY A 435 20.85 -17.20 14.82
CA GLY A 435 22.11 -16.47 15.00
C GLY A 435 22.31 -15.34 14.01
N ALA A 436 21.24 -14.75 13.46
CA ALA A 436 21.31 -13.71 12.43
C ALA A 436 21.29 -12.27 12.96
N GLY A 437 21.08 -12.09 14.28
CA GLY A 437 21.16 -10.81 14.97
C GLY A 437 20.00 -9.85 14.71
N PRO A 438 20.13 -8.57 15.11
CA PRO A 438 18.99 -7.66 15.25
C PRO A 438 18.37 -7.17 13.93
N PHE A 439 19.00 -7.40 12.79
CA PHE A 439 18.55 -6.89 11.49
C PHE A 439 18.03 -7.99 10.54
N HIS A 440 17.95 -9.24 11.01
CA HIS A 440 17.53 -10.39 10.19
C HIS A 440 16.69 -11.39 10.98
N SER A 441 16.27 -11.06 12.20
CA SER A 441 15.66 -12.02 13.12
C SER A 441 14.43 -11.51 13.87
N GLN A 442 13.95 -10.31 13.56
CA GLN A 442 12.83 -9.73 14.28
C GLN A 442 11.53 -10.47 13.94
N SER A 443 10.68 -10.65 14.95
CA SER A 443 9.25 -10.89 14.82
C SER A 443 8.55 -9.54 14.96
N ASN A 444 8.06 -8.98 13.87
CA ASN A 444 7.52 -7.62 13.82
C ASN A 444 6.06 -7.57 13.36
N GLU A 445 5.34 -8.67 13.54
CA GLU A 445 3.92 -8.79 13.20
C GLU A 445 3.03 -7.77 13.89
N ALA A 446 3.39 -7.32 15.10
CA ALA A 446 2.63 -6.31 15.84
C ALA A 446 2.53 -4.97 15.10
N TRP A 447 3.50 -4.60 14.25
CA TRP A 447 3.42 -3.38 13.43
C TRP A 447 2.22 -3.41 12.47
N PHE A 448 1.81 -4.59 12.04
CA PHE A 448 0.77 -4.81 11.05
C PHE A 448 -0.58 -5.17 11.67
N THR A 449 -0.58 -5.85 12.82
CA THR A 449 -1.81 -6.15 13.55
C THR A 449 -2.49 -4.87 14.06
N HIS A 450 -1.71 -3.81 14.31
CA HIS A 450 -2.20 -2.48 14.70
C HIS A 450 -2.66 -1.61 13.51
N THR A 451 -2.57 -2.10 12.27
CA THR A 451 -2.87 -1.30 11.06
C THR A 451 -4.16 -1.78 10.39
N PRO A 452 -5.31 -1.08 10.61
CA PRO A 452 -6.57 -1.45 9.95
C PRO A 452 -6.44 -1.47 8.43
N GLY A 453 -7.03 -2.51 7.79
CA GLY A 453 -6.99 -2.74 6.36
C GLY A 453 -5.94 -3.75 5.90
N LEU A 454 -5.04 -4.20 6.78
CA LEU A 454 -4.13 -5.32 6.52
C LEU A 454 -4.70 -6.62 7.10
N LYS A 455 -4.43 -7.74 6.42
CA LYS A 455 -4.57 -9.08 6.98
C LYS A 455 -3.21 -9.63 7.35
N VAL A 456 -3.13 -10.43 8.42
CA VAL A 456 -1.86 -10.99 8.91
C VAL A 456 -2.01 -12.49 9.10
N ALA A 457 -1.24 -13.28 8.34
CA ALA A 457 -1.18 -14.73 8.43
C ALA A 457 0.20 -15.18 8.94
N TYR A 458 0.21 -16.16 9.83
CA TYR A 458 1.44 -16.68 10.43
C TYR A 458 1.31 -18.20 10.70
N PRO A 459 1.44 -19.05 9.65
CA PRO A 459 1.30 -20.48 9.79
C PRO A 459 2.40 -21.14 10.62
N SER A 460 2.07 -22.29 11.20
CA SER A 460 2.97 -23.12 12.01
C SER A 460 3.34 -24.46 11.37
N ILE A 461 2.48 -25.01 10.50
CA ILE A 461 2.68 -26.32 9.87
C ILE A 461 2.61 -26.24 8.34
N PRO A 462 3.18 -27.23 7.62
CA PRO A 462 3.24 -27.24 6.15
C PRO A 462 1.88 -27.13 5.46
N SER A 463 0.87 -27.87 5.90
CA SER A 463 -0.46 -27.82 5.29
C SER A 463 -1.13 -26.44 5.45
N ASP A 464 -1.00 -25.82 6.62
CA ASP A 464 -1.53 -24.47 6.82
C ASP A 464 -0.75 -23.40 6.04
N ALA A 465 0.59 -23.57 5.92
CA ALA A 465 1.41 -22.66 5.13
C ALA A 465 0.98 -22.62 3.66
N LYS A 466 0.76 -23.76 3.04
CA LYS A 466 0.22 -23.84 1.67
C LYS A 466 -1.21 -23.32 1.60
N GLY A 467 -2.09 -23.81 2.45
CA GLY A 467 -3.53 -23.47 2.38
C GLY A 467 -3.82 -21.99 2.67
N LEU A 468 -3.15 -21.36 3.66
CA LEU A 468 -3.26 -19.93 3.95
C LEU A 468 -2.65 -19.09 2.82
N LEU A 469 -1.54 -19.52 2.22
CA LEU A 469 -0.93 -18.82 1.09
C LEU A 469 -1.85 -18.82 -0.13
N MET A 470 -2.49 -19.96 -0.41
CA MET A 470 -3.49 -20.04 -1.49
C MET A 470 -4.68 -19.12 -1.21
N THR A 471 -5.16 -19.05 0.04
CA THR A 471 -6.20 -18.08 0.46
C THR A 471 -5.74 -16.64 0.27
N ALA A 472 -4.51 -16.32 0.65
CA ALA A 472 -3.94 -14.98 0.49
C ALA A 472 -3.89 -14.52 -0.97
N LEU A 473 -3.59 -15.42 -1.91
CA LEU A 473 -3.54 -15.13 -3.35
C LEU A 473 -4.93 -14.86 -3.96
N GLU A 474 -6.00 -15.32 -3.34
CA GLU A 474 -7.39 -15.04 -3.75
C GLU A 474 -7.98 -13.82 -3.04
N ASP A 475 -7.36 -13.37 -1.95
CA ASP A 475 -7.90 -12.27 -1.14
C ASP A 475 -7.72 -10.92 -1.86
N PRO A 476 -8.78 -10.10 -2.00
CA PRO A 476 -8.70 -8.78 -2.60
C PRO A 476 -8.04 -7.72 -1.69
N ASN A 477 -7.68 -8.10 -0.47
CA ASN A 477 -7.05 -7.23 0.52
C ASN A 477 -5.56 -7.55 0.66
N PRO A 478 -4.74 -6.61 1.15
CA PRO A 478 -3.32 -6.87 1.35
C PRO A 478 -3.08 -7.84 2.51
N VAL A 479 -2.26 -8.85 2.26
CA VAL A 479 -1.91 -9.88 3.25
C VAL A 479 -0.43 -9.82 3.58
N MET A 480 -0.11 -9.59 4.85
CA MET A 480 1.22 -9.73 5.42
C MET A 480 1.40 -11.19 5.82
N PHE A 481 2.24 -11.94 5.10
CA PHE A 481 2.39 -13.38 5.24
C PHE A 481 3.73 -13.70 5.89
N PHE A 482 3.70 -13.97 7.20
CA PHE A 482 4.89 -14.28 7.99
C PHE A 482 5.29 -15.76 7.90
N GLU A 483 6.58 -16.01 7.74
CA GLU A 483 7.15 -17.35 7.59
C GLU A 483 8.33 -17.51 8.54
N HIS A 484 8.15 -18.23 9.64
CA HIS A 484 9.24 -18.41 10.60
C HIS A 484 10.38 -19.25 10.02
N LYS A 485 11.56 -18.65 9.87
CA LYS A 485 12.74 -19.26 9.23
C LYS A 485 13.19 -20.56 9.89
N GLY A 486 13.07 -20.64 11.21
CA GLY A 486 13.38 -21.84 11.97
C GLY A 486 12.52 -23.04 11.58
N LEU A 487 11.31 -22.85 11.08
CA LEU A 487 10.40 -23.92 10.66
C LEU A 487 10.70 -24.44 9.25
N TYR A 488 11.37 -23.67 8.41
CA TYR A 488 11.55 -23.98 6.98
C TYR A 488 12.01 -25.42 6.70
N ARG A 489 13.01 -25.90 7.45
CA ARG A 489 13.61 -27.23 7.24
C ARG A 489 13.47 -28.16 8.42
N SER A 490 13.05 -27.65 9.59
CA SER A 490 12.91 -28.44 10.82
C SER A 490 11.54 -29.10 10.95
N VAL A 491 10.51 -28.54 10.28
CA VAL A 491 9.14 -29.05 10.36
C VAL A 491 8.74 -29.67 9.05
N SER A 492 8.24 -30.90 9.13
CA SER A 492 7.63 -31.62 8.02
C SER A 492 6.25 -32.12 8.43
N GLY A 493 5.36 -32.33 7.48
CA GLY A 493 4.01 -32.84 7.74
C GLY A 493 3.28 -33.21 6.46
N GLU A 494 2.10 -33.78 6.63
CA GLU A 494 1.21 -34.17 5.55
C GLU A 494 0.55 -32.95 4.94
N VAL A 495 0.65 -32.81 3.61
CA VAL A 495 0.11 -31.70 2.83
C VAL A 495 -0.80 -32.27 1.75
N PRO A 496 -2.06 -31.83 1.64
CA PRO A 496 -2.94 -32.22 0.54
C PRO A 496 -2.38 -31.79 -0.82
N LYS A 497 -2.42 -32.70 -1.82
CA LYS A 497 -2.06 -32.37 -3.20
C LYS A 497 -3.17 -31.57 -3.87
N GLY A 498 -2.80 -30.71 -4.83
CA GLY A 498 -3.71 -29.85 -5.55
C GLY A 498 -4.10 -28.59 -4.77
N THR A 499 -5.15 -27.91 -5.22
CA THR A 499 -5.60 -26.63 -4.69
C THR A 499 -6.54 -26.84 -3.51
N TYR A 500 -6.21 -26.24 -2.37
CA TYR A 500 -7.07 -26.13 -1.21
C TYR A 500 -6.81 -24.82 -0.46
N PHE A 501 -7.76 -24.42 0.36
CA PHE A 501 -7.75 -23.15 1.06
C PHE A 501 -7.95 -23.37 2.55
N VAL A 502 -7.18 -22.65 3.35
CA VAL A 502 -7.39 -22.53 4.80
C VAL A 502 -7.97 -21.13 5.04
N PRO A 503 -9.18 -21.02 5.60
CA PRO A 503 -9.82 -19.72 5.78
C PRO A 503 -9.09 -18.87 6.82
N PHE A 504 -9.01 -17.56 6.56
CA PHE A 504 -8.55 -16.60 7.54
C PHE A 504 -9.57 -16.44 8.67
N GLY A 505 -9.11 -16.13 9.89
CA GLY A 505 -9.96 -16.00 11.07
C GLY A 505 -10.49 -17.32 11.60
N LYS A 506 -9.82 -18.43 11.28
CA LYS A 506 -10.11 -19.75 11.85
C LYS A 506 -8.85 -20.39 12.42
N ALA A 507 -8.81 -20.48 13.75
CA ALA A 507 -7.74 -21.15 14.49
C ALA A 507 -7.83 -22.67 14.35
N ARG A 508 -6.80 -23.35 14.83
CA ARG A 508 -6.79 -24.81 14.88
C ARG A 508 -6.39 -25.27 16.28
N LEU A 509 -7.20 -26.13 16.87
CA LEU A 509 -6.80 -26.87 18.06
C LEU A 509 -5.72 -27.88 17.64
N HIS A 510 -4.45 -27.52 17.92
CA HIS A 510 -3.28 -28.31 17.54
C HIS A 510 -3.10 -29.53 18.47
N ARG A 511 -3.42 -29.36 19.75
CA ARG A 511 -3.36 -30.39 20.77
C ARG A 511 -4.54 -30.26 21.72
N GLU A 512 -5.15 -31.39 22.03
CA GLU A 512 -6.18 -31.48 23.09
C GLU A 512 -5.54 -31.44 24.48
N GLY A 513 -6.28 -30.91 25.45
CA GLY A 513 -5.92 -30.83 26.85
C GLY A 513 -7.07 -30.31 27.70
N GLU A 514 -6.96 -30.45 29.03
CA GLU A 514 -8.04 -30.14 29.97
C GLU A 514 -7.67 -29.19 31.10
N GLN A 515 -6.36 -28.88 31.28
CA GLN A 515 -5.92 -28.09 32.45
C GLN A 515 -5.38 -26.72 32.10
N ILE A 516 -4.71 -26.56 30.95
CA ILE A 516 -4.13 -25.30 30.51
C ILE A 516 -4.56 -25.02 29.07
N ALA A 517 -5.11 -23.84 28.82
CA ALA A 517 -5.35 -23.29 27.50
C ALA A 517 -4.13 -22.45 27.06
N LEU A 518 -3.36 -22.95 26.10
CA LEU A 518 -2.19 -22.24 25.55
C LEU A 518 -2.56 -21.74 24.15
N ILE A 519 -2.57 -20.41 23.98
CA ILE A 519 -2.89 -19.72 22.75
C ILE A 519 -1.60 -19.20 22.12
N THR A 520 -1.30 -19.58 20.87
CA THR A 520 -0.03 -19.26 20.22
C THR A 520 -0.13 -19.30 18.69
N TYR A 521 0.98 -19.06 18.00
CA TYR A 521 1.11 -19.12 16.54
C TYR A 521 2.57 -19.36 16.12
N GLY A 522 2.80 -19.67 14.84
CA GLY A 522 4.14 -19.81 14.27
C GLY A 522 5.01 -20.82 15.02
N ALA A 523 6.25 -20.46 15.34
CA ALA A 523 7.18 -21.33 16.07
C ALA A 523 6.71 -21.67 17.48
N GLY A 524 5.90 -20.79 18.10
CA GLY A 524 5.34 -20.99 19.42
C GLY A 524 4.56 -22.29 19.58
N VAL A 525 3.88 -22.73 18.51
CA VAL A 525 3.12 -24.01 18.49
C VAL A 525 4.04 -25.20 18.76
N HIS A 526 5.20 -25.23 18.09
CA HIS A 526 6.16 -26.33 18.23
C HIS A 526 6.88 -26.30 19.58
N TRP A 527 7.22 -25.12 20.08
CA TRP A 527 7.82 -24.96 21.39
C TRP A 527 6.86 -25.38 22.52
N ALA A 528 5.60 -25.00 22.40
CA ALA A 528 4.57 -25.40 23.36
C ALA A 528 4.29 -26.89 23.31
N ASN A 529 4.25 -27.49 22.10
CA ASN A 529 4.03 -28.93 21.96
C ASN A 529 5.17 -29.76 22.55
N ALA A 530 6.42 -29.33 22.38
CA ALA A 530 7.58 -30.03 22.98
C ALA A 530 7.47 -30.06 24.51
N ILE A 531 7.12 -28.94 25.14
CA ILE A 531 6.93 -28.90 26.61
C ILE A 531 5.71 -29.76 27.03
N ALA A 532 4.63 -29.76 26.26
CA ALA A 532 3.47 -30.58 26.54
C ALA A 532 3.75 -32.10 26.40
N GLU A 533 4.72 -32.50 25.61
CA GLU A 533 5.20 -33.89 25.50
C GLU A 533 6.10 -34.27 26.69
N GLU A 534 6.91 -33.32 27.20
CA GLU A 534 7.75 -33.52 28.37
C GLU A 534 6.94 -33.56 29.69
N HIS A 535 5.78 -32.86 29.71
CA HIS A 535 4.89 -32.73 30.87
C HIS A 535 3.45 -33.14 30.56
N PRO A 536 3.19 -34.44 30.24
CA PRO A 536 1.85 -34.88 29.90
C PRO A 536 0.83 -34.71 31.04
N GLU A 537 1.29 -34.67 32.28
CA GLU A 537 0.47 -34.42 33.47
C GLU A 537 -0.14 -33.03 33.52
N TRP A 538 0.38 -32.05 32.77
CA TRP A 538 -0.19 -30.69 32.71
C TRP A 538 -1.38 -30.59 31.76
N SER A 539 -1.68 -31.60 30.99
CA SER A 539 -2.83 -31.67 30.06
C SER A 539 -3.09 -30.35 29.32
N ILE A 540 -2.08 -29.92 28.53
CA ILE A 540 -2.08 -28.62 27.84
C ILE A 540 -2.85 -28.72 26.51
N ALA A 541 -3.91 -27.93 26.36
CA ALA A 541 -4.53 -27.67 25.06
C ALA A 541 -3.76 -26.56 24.34
N ILE A 542 -3.44 -26.75 23.05
CA ILE A 542 -2.68 -25.77 22.24
C ILE A 542 -3.57 -25.30 21.09
N LEU A 543 -3.94 -24.02 21.12
CA LEU A 543 -4.67 -23.34 20.05
C LEU A 543 -3.67 -22.60 19.15
N ASP A 544 -3.56 -23.02 17.90
CA ASP A 544 -2.80 -22.35 16.86
C ASP A 544 -3.67 -21.33 16.15
N LEU A 545 -3.40 -20.05 16.32
CA LEU A 545 -4.19 -18.95 15.76
C LEU A 545 -4.16 -18.90 14.23
N ARG A 546 -3.08 -19.34 13.58
CA ARG A 546 -2.88 -19.31 12.12
C ARG A 546 -2.91 -17.91 11.49
N THR A 547 -3.86 -17.06 11.92
CA THR A 547 -4.00 -15.67 11.49
C THR A 547 -4.13 -14.76 12.71
N LEU A 548 -3.50 -13.59 12.62
CA LEU A 548 -3.52 -12.59 13.68
C LEU A 548 -4.51 -11.45 13.35
N VAL A 549 -4.78 -11.25 12.06
CA VAL A 549 -5.83 -10.35 11.56
C VAL A 549 -6.46 -11.02 10.33
N PRO A 550 -7.74 -11.40 10.41
CA PRO A 550 -8.58 -11.42 11.62
C PRO A 550 -8.19 -12.51 12.61
N LEU A 551 -8.46 -12.27 13.91
CA LEU A 551 -8.39 -13.27 14.96
C LEU A 551 -9.66 -14.14 14.97
N ASP A 552 -9.52 -15.41 15.40
CA ASP A 552 -10.64 -16.32 15.65
C ASP A 552 -11.08 -16.20 17.12
N TYR A 553 -11.87 -15.18 17.42
CA TYR A 553 -12.42 -14.97 18.77
C TYR A 553 -13.33 -16.12 19.22
N GLU A 554 -14.05 -16.77 18.28
CA GLU A 554 -14.92 -17.90 18.59
C GLU A 554 -14.13 -19.08 19.18
N SER A 555 -13.04 -19.49 18.55
CA SER A 555 -12.18 -20.57 19.05
C SER A 555 -11.46 -20.19 20.35
N ILE A 556 -11.11 -18.92 20.53
CA ILE A 556 -10.55 -18.41 21.81
C ILE A 556 -11.59 -18.54 22.92
N ASP A 557 -12.82 -18.08 22.66
CA ASP A 557 -13.95 -18.15 23.60
C ASP A 557 -14.23 -19.58 24.04
N GLU A 558 -14.38 -20.49 23.07
CA GLU A 558 -14.68 -21.90 23.34
C GLU A 558 -13.60 -22.54 24.22
N LEU A 559 -12.32 -22.29 23.89
CA LEU A 559 -11.19 -22.83 24.64
C LEU A 559 -11.14 -22.28 26.06
N VAL A 560 -11.27 -20.95 26.24
CA VAL A 560 -11.20 -20.29 27.55
C VAL A 560 -12.40 -20.67 28.42
N LYS A 561 -13.61 -20.77 27.87
CA LYS A 561 -14.80 -21.24 28.60
C LYS A 561 -14.69 -22.69 29.07
N ARG A 562 -13.92 -23.52 28.34
CA ARG A 562 -13.64 -24.91 28.72
C ARG A 562 -12.51 -25.01 29.73
N ILE A 563 -11.49 -24.14 29.61
CA ILE A 563 -10.25 -24.23 30.41
C ILE A 563 -9.88 -22.83 30.91
N GLY A 564 -10.17 -22.55 32.16
CA GLY A 564 -10.01 -21.24 32.78
C GLY A 564 -8.57 -20.81 33.09
N ARG A 565 -7.55 -21.66 32.87
CA ARG A 565 -6.13 -21.35 33.07
C ARG A 565 -5.48 -21.06 31.73
N VAL A 566 -5.25 -19.77 31.43
CA VAL A 566 -4.86 -19.31 30.09
C VAL A 566 -3.43 -18.80 30.04
N VAL A 567 -2.68 -19.27 29.06
CA VAL A 567 -1.35 -18.76 28.69
C VAL A 567 -1.39 -18.26 27.26
N VAL A 568 -1.04 -16.99 27.02
CA VAL A 568 -0.82 -16.43 25.68
C VAL A 568 0.67 -16.37 25.42
N PHE A 569 1.12 -17.06 24.39
CA PHE A 569 2.52 -17.29 24.10
C PHE A 569 2.91 -16.89 22.68
N HIS A 570 3.95 -16.08 22.51
CA HIS A 570 4.46 -15.69 21.19
C HIS A 570 5.95 -15.29 21.22
N GLU A 571 6.57 -15.22 20.04
CA GLU A 571 7.98 -14.87 19.90
C GLU A 571 8.25 -13.37 19.94
N ASP A 572 7.36 -12.52 19.43
CA ASP A 572 7.52 -11.07 19.51
C ASP A 572 7.73 -10.60 20.97
N THR A 573 8.15 -9.36 21.16
CA THR A 573 8.41 -8.80 22.50
C THR A 573 7.15 -8.78 23.37
N LEU A 574 7.32 -8.82 24.69
CA LEU A 574 6.20 -8.82 25.64
C LEU A 574 5.43 -7.50 25.59
N PHE A 575 6.17 -6.38 25.51
CA PHE A 575 5.56 -5.06 25.43
C PHE A 575 5.14 -4.74 23.98
N GLY A 576 3.84 -4.48 23.80
CA GLY A 576 3.29 -4.11 22.49
C GLY A 576 3.05 -5.28 21.53
N GLY A 577 3.41 -6.51 21.87
CA GLY A 577 3.07 -7.69 21.10
C GLY A 577 1.57 -8.02 21.16
N ILE A 578 1.05 -8.76 20.16
CA ILE A 578 -0.38 -9.12 20.03
C ILE A 578 -0.95 -9.86 21.25
N GLY A 579 -0.10 -10.55 22.00
CA GLY A 579 -0.49 -11.24 23.23
C GLY A 579 -1.07 -10.32 24.30
N GLY A 580 -0.74 -9.03 24.26
CA GLY A 580 -1.34 -8.00 25.12
C GLY A 580 -2.80 -7.78 24.79
N GLU A 581 -3.14 -7.69 23.51
CA GLU A 581 -4.50 -7.53 23.01
C GLU A 581 -5.37 -8.76 23.30
N ILE A 582 -4.83 -9.96 23.03
CA ILE A 582 -5.54 -11.23 23.32
C ILE A 582 -5.83 -11.36 24.82
N ALA A 583 -4.84 -11.04 25.68
CA ALA A 583 -5.03 -11.10 27.12
C ALA A 583 -6.03 -10.05 27.63
N ALA A 584 -6.06 -8.85 27.04
CA ALA A 584 -7.05 -7.82 27.37
C ALA A 584 -8.45 -8.28 26.98
N TYR A 585 -8.64 -8.79 25.76
CA TYR A 585 -9.92 -9.33 25.31
C TYR A 585 -10.44 -10.43 26.25
N ILE A 586 -9.59 -11.41 26.61
CA ILE A 586 -9.96 -12.50 27.52
C ILE A 586 -10.33 -11.95 28.89
N GLY A 587 -9.55 -11.00 29.43
CA GLY A 587 -9.81 -10.38 30.73
C GLY A 587 -11.09 -9.54 30.75
N GLU A 588 -11.45 -8.90 29.64
CA GLU A 588 -12.67 -8.07 29.52
C GLU A 588 -13.92 -8.90 29.26
N SER A 589 -13.83 -9.85 28.31
CA SER A 589 -14.99 -10.57 27.78
C SER A 589 -15.23 -11.93 28.43
N LEU A 590 -14.21 -12.55 29.04
CA LEU A 590 -14.27 -13.92 29.54
C LEU A 590 -13.81 -14.05 31.01
N PHE A 591 -13.76 -12.93 31.74
CA PHE A 591 -13.26 -12.90 33.13
C PHE A 591 -13.95 -13.92 34.05
N GLU A 592 -15.25 -14.11 33.91
CA GLU A 592 -16.04 -15.05 34.75
C GLU A 592 -15.71 -16.54 34.49
N HIS A 593 -14.95 -16.83 33.43
CA HIS A 593 -14.52 -18.20 33.09
C HIS A 593 -13.05 -18.47 33.49
N LEU A 594 -12.37 -17.51 34.11
CA LEU A 594 -10.96 -17.64 34.49
C LEU A 594 -10.79 -18.24 35.88
N ASP A 595 -9.98 -19.30 35.97
CA ASP A 595 -9.52 -19.90 37.23
C ASP A 595 -8.21 -19.26 37.74
N ALA A 596 -7.51 -18.54 36.87
CA ALA A 596 -6.22 -17.89 37.15
C ALA A 596 -6.06 -16.60 36.35
N PRO A 597 -5.19 -15.66 36.75
CA PRO A 597 -4.82 -14.54 35.88
C PRO A 597 -4.25 -15.01 34.53
N VAL A 598 -4.66 -14.38 33.43
CA VAL A 598 -4.09 -14.67 32.10
C VAL A 598 -2.59 -14.43 32.13
N SER A 599 -1.78 -15.45 31.84
CA SER A 599 -0.33 -15.37 31.79
C SER A 599 0.15 -15.07 30.38
N ARG A 600 0.95 -14.01 30.21
CA ARG A 600 1.61 -13.70 28.94
C ARG A 600 3.06 -14.15 28.99
N VAL A 601 3.50 -14.90 27.98
CA VAL A 601 4.88 -15.32 27.81
C VAL A 601 5.34 -14.91 26.43
N ALA A 602 6.38 -14.08 26.35
CA ALA A 602 6.90 -13.53 25.10
C ALA A 602 8.41 -13.30 25.22
N SER A 603 9.06 -12.92 24.13
CA SER A 603 10.47 -12.54 24.19
C SER A 603 10.68 -11.30 25.05
N ILE A 604 11.90 -11.12 25.55
CA ILE A 604 12.22 -9.93 26.37
C ILE A 604 12.26 -8.67 25.51
N ASP A 605 11.99 -7.53 26.12
CA ASP A 605 11.84 -6.23 25.43
C ASP A 605 13.22 -5.64 25.07
N THR A 606 13.95 -6.35 24.21
CA THR A 606 15.25 -5.95 23.65
C THR A 606 15.33 -6.26 22.17
N PRO A 607 16.23 -5.62 21.40
CA PRO A 607 16.57 -6.12 20.07
C PRO A 607 17.11 -7.56 20.15
N VAL A 608 16.94 -8.32 19.06
CA VAL A 608 17.41 -9.71 18.98
C VAL A 608 18.94 -9.77 19.03
N PRO A 609 19.55 -10.43 20.03
CA PRO A 609 21.01 -10.50 20.11
C PRO A 609 21.60 -11.47 19.08
N PHE A 610 22.85 -11.22 18.68
CA PHE A 610 23.59 -12.10 17.77
C PHE A 610 24.16 -13.35 18.45
N CYS A 611 24.67 -13.20 19.68
CA CYS A 611 25.31 -14.29 20.42
C CYS A 611 24.27 -15.35 20.80
N GLY A 612 24.49 -16.61 20.44
CA GLY A 612 23.51 -17.69 20.64
C GLY A 612 23.04 -17.87 22.09
N VAL A 613 23.91 -17.62 23.10
CA VAL A 613 23.51 -17.67 24.52
C VAL A 613 22.53 -16.55 24.84
N LEU A 614 22.80 -15.33 24.35
CA LEU A 614 21.90 -14.18 24.54
C LEU A 614 20.61 -14.32 23.71
N GLU A 615 20.70 -14.85 22.49
CA GLU A 615 19.53 -15.13 21.64
C GLU A 615 18.62 -16.16 22.32
N SER A 616 19.18 -17.22 22.90
CA SER A 616 18.40 -18.22 23.67
C SER A 616 17.75 -17.61 24.91
N GLN A 617 18.41 -16.65 25.58
CA GLN A 617 17.84 -15.92 26.70
C GLN A 617 16.75 -14.93 26.24
N PHE A 618 16.91 -14.30 25.07
CA PHE A 618 15.92 -13.42 24.46
C PHE A 618 14.61 -14.15 24.20
N LEU A 619 14.67 -15.33 23.58
CA LEU A 619 13.51 -16.08 23.13
C LEU A 619 12.55 -16.45 24.29
N ALA A 620 11.27 -16.35 24.03
CA ALA A 620 10.18 -16.66 24.94
C ALA A 620 10.20 -18.13 25.43
N ARG A 621 10.70 -19.06 24.61
CA ARG A 621 10.75 -20.49 24.89
C ARG A 621 11.35 -20.83 26.26
N SER A 622 12.44 -20.16 26.65
CA SER A 622 13.14 -20.42 27.91
C SER A 622 12.31 -20.12 29.18
N ARG A 623 11.23 -19.32 29.03
CA ARG A 623 10.36 -18.91 30.15
C ARG A 623 8.98 -19.59 30.15
N LEU A 624 8.66 -20.33 29.09
CA LEU A 624 7.34 -20.93 28.93
C LEU A 624 7.09 -22.02 29.97
N GLU A 625 8.06 -22.91 30.18
CA GLU A 625 7.95 -24.02 31.15
C GLU A 625 7.71 -23.50 32.58
N GLU A 626 8.44 -22.47 33.01
CA GLU A 626 8.25 -21.86 34.34
C GLU A 626 6.86 -21.23 34.48
N ALA A 627 6.36 -20.57 33.42
CA ALA A 627 5.02 -19.99 33.43
C ALA A 627 3.93 -21.06 33.50
N LEU A 628 4.08 -22.17 32.76
CA LEU A 628 3.17 -23.31 32.81
C LEU A 628 3.18 -23.98 34.18
N ALA A 629 4.36 -24.25 34.76
CA ALA A 629 4.49 -24.78 36.11
C ALA A 629 3.85 -23.90 37.18
N ARG A 630 3.83 -22.59 36.96
CA ARG A 630 3.20 -21.64 37.90
C ARG A 630 1.67 -21.70 37.75
N ILE A 631 1.13 -21.70 36.52
CA ILE A 631 -0.32 -21.61 36.29
C ILE A 631 -1.04 -22.92 36.65
N VAL A 632 -0.38 -24.06 36.56
CA VAL A 632 -0.92 -25.36 37.03
C VAL A 632 -1.27 -25.36 38.51
N ARG A 633 -0.62 -24.52 39.33
CA ARG A 633 -0.82 -24.46 40.79
C ARG A 633 -2.06 -23.68 41.22
N TYR A 634 -2.69 -22.95 40.31
CA TYR A 634 -3.98 -22.33 40.53
C TYR A 634 -5.11 -23.35 40.45
#